data_3ed4f5e70b3687d080da536d976bc618
#
_entry.id   3ed4f5e70b3687d080da536d976bc618
#
_cell.length_a   1.000
_cell.length_b   1.000
_cell.length_c   1.000
_cell.angle_alpha   90.00
_cell.angle_beta   90.00
_cell.angle_gamma   90.00
#
_symmetry.space_group_name_H-M   'P 1'
#
loop_
_entity.id
_entity.type
_entity.pdbx_description
1 polymer ?
#
loop_
_entity_poly.entity_id
_entity_poly.type
_entity_poly.pdbx_seq_one_letter_code
_entity_poly.pdbx_strand_id
1 'polypeptide(L)'
;GVAQALENGNGLRLQKMSEQVYAVVGPYGGRTPQNLGNNATFGFVVTDEGVVLIDSGGTYQGAEAIDRLIKQVTDKPVKYVLNSGGQDHRWLGNGYFKERGARVIASEAVVADQHKRLQDQMFMLGNQVGEKEIVGTEPVYADETFTDSMRFILGSTVFELQRVGPAHTPGDSLVWLPRKKIVFTGDVVFVGRIPGVLAHSKSKGWINAFDAMASLKPKVIVPGHGPVTDLAQARKDTRDYL
;
A
#
# COMPACT_ATOMS: atom_id res chain seq x y z
N GLY A 1 -22.87 -2.01 -17.19
CA GLY A 1 -22.30 -0.69 -17.22
C GLY A 1 -20.95 -0.73 -16.51
N VAL A 2 -19.91 -0.36 -17.20
CA VAL A 2 -18.61 -0.16 -16.60
C VAL A 2 -18.82 0.88 -15.51
N ALA A 3 -18.66 0.49 -14.25
CA ALA A 3 -18.64 1.46 -13.18
C ALA A 3 -17.58 2.49 -13.59
N GLN A 4 -17.98 3.71 -13.84
CA GLN A 4 -17.04 4.80 -14.03
C GLN A 4 -16.10 4.74 -12.86
N ALA A 5 -14.81 4.56 -13.14
CA ALA A 5 -13.80 4.64 -12.13
C ALA A 5 -14.02 5.96 -11.40
N LEU A 6 -14.31 5.87 -10.09
CA LEU A 6 -14.47 7.05 -9.25
C LEU A 6 -13.09 7.69 -9.13
N GLU A 7 -12.80 8.58 -10.08
CA GLU A 7 -11.55 9.32 -10.09
C GLU A 7 -11.79 10.63 -9.35
N ASN A 8 -10.98 10.91 -8.33
CA ASN A 8 -11.00 12.20 -7.67
C ASN A 8 -10.01 13.17 -8.32
N GLY A 9 -10.07 14.45 -7.95
CA GLY A 9 -9.20 15.50 -8.47
C GLY A 9 -7.71 15.29 -8.21
N ASN A 10 -7.33 14.26 -7.45
CA ASN A 10 -5.95 13.91 -7.11
C ASN A 10 -5.43 12.73 -7.96
N GLY A 11 -6.18 12.30 -8.97
CA GLY A 11 -5.78 11.20 -9.86
C GLY A 11 -5.97 9.80 -9.29
N LEU A 12 -6.58 9.66 -8.12
CA LEU A 12 -6.87 8.34 -7.54
C LEU A 12 -8.10 7.71 -8.20
N ARG A 13 -7.98 6.45 -8.59
CA ARG A 13 -9.07 5.65 -9.16
C ARG A 13 -9.42 4.50 -8.25
N LEU A 14 -10.71 4.28 -8.06
CA LEU A 14 -11.22 3.12 -7.33
C LEU A 14 -11.42 1.95 -8.29
N GLN A 15 -10.86 0.79 -7.95
CA GLN A 15 -11.05 -0.45 -8.71
C GLN A 15 -11.62 -1.52 -7.78
N LYS A 16 -12.86 -1.92 -8.04
CA LYS A 16 -13.55 -2.96 -7.25
C LYS A 16 -13.13 -4.34 -7.73
N MET A 17 -12.69 -5.20 -6.81
CA MET A 17 -12.29 -6.57 -7.10
C MET A 17 -13.35 -7.59 -6.65
N SER A 18 -14.09 -7.28 -5.59
CA SER A 18 -15.20 -8.07 -5.08
C SER A 18 -16.13 -7.15 -4.29
N GLU A 19 -17.20 -7.69 -3.70
CA GLU A 19 -18.12 -6.88 -2.90
C GLU A 19 -17.44 -6.18 -1.72
N GLN A 20 -16.31 -6.69 -1.27
CA GLN A 20 -15.63 -6.22 -0.07
C GLN A 20 -14.23 -5.66 -0.33
N VAL A 21 -13.61 -5.94 -1.48
CA VAL A 21 -12.20 -5.67 -1.72
C VAL A 21 -12.02 -4.67 -2.85
N TYR A 22 -11.25 -3.62 -2.57
CA TYR A 22 -11.02 -2.50 -3.48
C TYR A 22 -9.54 -2.16 -3.58
N ALA A 23 -9.11 -1.80 -4.77
CA ALA A 23 -7.83 -1.13 -4.98
C ALA A 23 -8.07 0.37 -5.20
N VAL A 24 -7.13 1.17 -4.72
CA VAL A 24 -7.06 2.61 -4.99
C VAL A 24 -5.81 2.82 -5.82
N VAL A 25 -5.98 3.09 -7.11
CA VAL A 25 -4.87 3.18 -8.05
C VAL A 25 -4.49 4.64 -8.24
N GLY A 26 -3.27 4.98 -7.84
CA GLY A 26 -2.71 6.32 -8.02
C GLY A 26 -2.11 6.49 -9.41
N PRO A 27 -1.84 7.74 -9.81
CA PRO A 27 -1.25 8.03 -11.11
C PRO A 27 0.18 7.51 -11.22
N TYR A 28 0.61 7.25 -12.45
CA TYR A 28 2.00 6.95 -12.75
C TYR A 28 2.87 8.21 -12.58
N GLY A 29 4.16 7.98 -12.46
CA GLY A 29 5.13 9.05 -12.35
C GLY A 29 5.50 9.37 -10.91
N GLY A 30 6.01 10.57 -10.70
CA GLY A 30 6.49 11.01 -9.40
C GLY A 30 5.38 11.57 -8.50
N ARG A 31 5.79 11.98 -7.34
CA ARG A 31 4.95 12.70 -6.39
C ARG A 31 4.78 14.13 -6.86
N THR A 32 3.57 14.64 -6.80
CA THR A 32 3.21 15.99 -7.26
C THR A 32 2.29 16.67 -6.26
N PRO A 33 2.14 18.00 -6.34
CA PRO A 33 1.12 18.70 -5.54
C PRO A 33 -0.29 18.17 -5.78
N GLN A 34 -0.61 17.78 -7.02
CA GLN A 34 -1.94 17.29 -7.38
C GLN A 34 -2.24 15.92 -6.78
N ASN A 35 -1.27 15.02 -6.77
CA ASN A 35 -1.49 13.67 -6.23
C ASN A 35 -1.22 13.56 -4.72
N LEU A 36 -0.78 14.64 -4.08
CA LEU A 36 -0.55 14.68 -2.62
C LEU A 36 0.42 13.60 -2.11
N GLY A 37 1.34 13.16 -2.96
CA GLY A 37 2.26 12.08 -2.66
C GLY A 37 1.72 10.66 -2.91
N ASN A 38 0.56 10.53 -3.51
CA ASN A 38 -0.12 9.24 -3.72
C ASN A 38 0.16 8.63 -5.10
N ASN A 39 1.41 8.55 -5.49
CA ASN A 39 1.82 7.95 -6.77
C ASN A 39 1.98 6.43 -6.71
N ALA A 40 1.07 5.75 -6.05
CA ALA A 40 1.15 4.32 -5.79
C ALA A 40 -0.25 3.70 -5.81
N THR A 41 -0.32 2.38 -5.69
CA THR A 41 -1.57 1.65 -5.50
C THR A 41 -1.72 1.28 -4.04
N PHE A 42 -2.92 1.53 -3.53
CA PHE A 42 -3.36 1.23 -2.17
C PHE A 42 -4.52 0.24 -2.26
N GLY A 43 -5.01 -0.22 -1.12
CA GLY A 43 -6.20 -1.03 -1.12
C GLY A 43 -6.96 -0.99 0.19
N PHE A 44 -8.21 -1.40 0.16
CA PHE A 44 -8.98 -1.55 1.40
C PHE A 44 -9.99 -2.68 1.30
N VAL A 45 -10.31 -3.22 2.46
CA VAL A 45 -11.27 -4.30 2.61
C VAL A 45 -12.37 -3.84 3.55
N VAL A 46 -13.62 -3.92 3.10
CA VAL A 46 -14.79 -3.60 3.91
C VAL A 46 -15.26 -4.86 4.60
N THR A 47 -15.31 -4.85 5.93
CA THR A 47 -15.85 -5.94 6.72
C THR A 47 -17.08 -5.49 7.49
N ASP A 48 -17.81 -6.41 8.10
CA ASP A 48 -18.97 -6.06 8.93
C ASP A 48 -18.58 -5.20 10.14
N GLU A 49 -17.34 -5.31 10.60
CA GLU A 49 -16.84 -4.60 11.79
C GLU A 49 -16.01 -3.37 11.49
N GLY A 50 -15.83 -3.03 10.22
CA GLY A 50 -15.06 -1.86 9.80
C GLY A 50 -14.15 -2.15 8.62
N VAL A 51 -13.34 -1.15 8.27
CA VAL A 51 -12.46 -1.18 7.11
C VAL A 51 -11.02 -1.47 7.54
N VAL A 52 -10.33 -2.31 6.77
CA VAL A 52 -8.88 -2.46 6.83
C VAL A 52 -8.28 -1.78 5.61
N LEU A 53 -7.41 -0.80 5.84
CA LEU A 53 -6.70 -0.07 4.79
C LEU A 53 -5.28 -0.60 4.67
N ILE A 54 -4.87 -0.89 3.44
CA ILE A 54 -3.50 -1.29 3.12
C ILE A 54 -2.78 -0.08 2.53
N ASP A 55 -1.84 0.44 3.28
CA ASP A 55 -1.07 1.66 3.04
C ASP A 55 -1.91 2.94 3.10
N SER A 56 -1.36 3.97 3.68
CA SER A 56 -2.15 5.14 4.12
C SER A 56 -1.95 6.39 3.28
N GLY A 57 -1.07 6.35 2.29
CA GLY A 57 -0.81 7.53 1.46
C GLY A 57 0.46 8.27 1.85
N GLY A 58 0.85 9.22 1.00
CA GLY A 58 2.12 9.93 1.11
C GLY A 58 2.11 11.15 2.02
N THR A 59 0.94 11.66 2.36
CA THR A 59 0.76 12.85 3.21
C THR A 59 -0.52 12.74 4.01
N TYR A 60 -0.68 13.61 4.98
CA TYR A 60 -1.94 13.75 5.73
C TYR A 60 -3.12 14.05 4.79
N GLN A 61 -2.92 15.00 3.88
CA GLN A 61 -3.96 15.35 2.89
C GLN A 61 -4.18 14.23 1.88
N GLY A 62 -3.13 13.49 1.53
CA GLY A 62 -3.25 12.29 0.68
C GLY A 62 -4.05 11.18 1.35
N ALA A 63 -3.87 10.99 2.65
CA ALA A 63 -4.70 10.06 3.43
C ALA A 63 -6.16 10.47 3.44
N GLU A 64 -6.45 11.75 3.61
CA GLU A 64 -7.80 12.29 3.52
C GLU A 64 -8.43 12.01 2.16
N ALA A 65 -7.67 12.17 1.07
CA ALA A 65 -8.14 11.88 -0.29
C ALA A 65 -8.50 10.39 -0.45
N ILE A 66 -7.71 9.50 0.12
CA ILE A 66 -8.02 8.05 0.14
C ILE A 66 -9.31 7.80 0.94
N ASP A 67 -9.44 8.43 2.10
CA ASP A 67 -10.63 8.26 2.97
C ASP A 67 -11.91 8.74 2.29
N ARG A 68 -11.84 9.79 1.50
CA ARG A 68 -13.02 10.24 0.71
C ARG A 68 -13.49 9.17 -0.27
N LEU A 69 -12.57 8.44 -0.90
CA LEU A 69 -12.93 7.31 -1.76
C LEU A 69 -13.54 6.16 -0.95
N ILE A 70 -12.98 5.86 0.21
CA ILE A 70 -13.55 4.84 1.11
C ILE A 70 -14.98 5.22 1.48
N LYS A 71 -15.24 6.49 1.82
CA LYS A 71 -16.56 6.99 2.19
C LYS A 71 -17.59 6.94 1.06
N GLN A 72 -17.17 6.86 -0.18
CA GLN A 72 -18.08 6.63 -1.31
C GLN A 72 -18.58 5.18 -1.36
N VAL A 73 -17.87 4.27 -0.72
CA VAL A 73 -18.20 2.83 -0.68
C VAL A 73 -18.92 2.45 0.60
N THR A 74 -18.49 2.99 1.73
CA THR A 74 -18.99 2.60 3.05
C THR A 74 -18.85 3.73 4.06
N ASP A 75 -19.79 3.79 5.00
CA ASP A 75 -19.70 4.71 6.15
C ASP A 75 -18.91 4.13 7.32
N LYS A 76 -18.50 2.86 7.23
CA LYS A 76 -17.78 2.20 8.32
C LYS A 76 -16.40 2.83 8.51
N PRO A 77 -15.94 2.95 9.77
CA PRO A 77 -14.64 3.54 10.03
C PRO A 77 -13.49 2.62 9.63
N VAL A 78 -12.34 3.22 9.33
CA VAL A 78 -11.10 2.48 9.18
C VAL A 78 -10.64 2.03 10.57
N LYS A 79 -10.61 0.73 10.80
CA LYS A 79 -10.20 0.13 12.09
C LYS A 79 -8.71 -0.17 12.13
N TYR A 80 -8.15 -0.59 11.01
CA TYR A 80 -6.74 -0.95 10.90
C TYR A 80 -6.13 -0.33 9.66
N VAL A 81 -4.89 0.11 9.80
CA VAL A 81 -4.01 0.48 8.70
C VAL A 81 -2.81 -0.47 8.72
N LEU A 82 -2.53 -1.12 7.60
CA LEU A 82 -1.41 -2.02 7.45
C LEU A 82 -0.37 -1.34 6.56
N ASN A 83 0.85 -1.16 7.05
CA ASN A 83 1.93 -0.61 6.23
C ASN A 83 2.74 -1.75 5.61
N SER A 84 2.73 -1.85 4.29
CA SER A 84 3.41 -2.90 3.55
C SER A 84 4.89 -2.61 3.30
N GLY A 85 5.34 -1.39 3.53
CA GLY A 85 6.72 -0.99 3.29
C GLY A 85 7.08 0.33 3.95
N GLY A 86 8.34 0.71 3.83
CA GLY A 86 8.88 1.90 4.46
C GLY A 86 8.94 3.15 3.57
N GLN A 87 8.51 3.06 2.30
CA GLN A 87 8.43 4.24 1.44
C GLN A 87 7.33 5.19 1.90
N ASP A 88 7.53 6.47 1.63
CA ASP A 88 6.68 7.57 2.08
C ASP A 88 5.18 7.34 1.84
N HIS A 89 4.79 6.95 0.62
CA HIS A 89 3.39 6.73 0.29
C HIS A 89 2.75 5.52 0.99
N ARG A 90 3.55 4.66 1.64
CA ARG A 90 3.03 3.52 2.40
C ARG A 90 2.60 3.90 3.81
N TRP A 91 3.10 5.01 4.38
CA TRP A 91 2.91 5.24 5.81
C TRP A 91 2.76 6.69 6.29
N LEU A 92 3.16 7.69 5.51
CA LEU A 92 3.12 9.08 6.01
C LEU A 92 1.70 9.62 6.18
N GLY A 93 0.69 8.93 5.66
CA GLY A 93 -0.70 9.21 5.93
C GLY A 93 -1.25 8.58 7.22
N ASN A 94 -0.46 7.81 7.96
CA ASN A 94 -0.92 7.10 9.17
C ASN A 94 -1.61 8.03 10.18
N GLY A 95 -1.08 9.24 10.38
CA GLY A 95 -1.59 10.17 11.38
C GLY A 95 -3.05 10.55 11.18
N TYR A 96 -3.47 10.71 9.93
CA TYR A 96 -4.86 11.00 9.61
C TYR A 96 -5.81 9.91 10.15
N PHE A 97 -5.47 8.66 9.90
CA PHE A 97 -6.31 7.53 10.32
C PHE A 97 -6.19 7.26 11.82
N LYS A 98 -5.02 7.44 12.39
CA LYS A 98 -4.80 7.29 13.83
C LYS A 98 -5.65 8.28 14.64
N GLU A 99 -5.72 9.52 14.21
CA GLU A 99 -6.58 10.54 14.84
C GLU A 99 -8.06 10.14 14.84
N ARG A 100 -8.45 9.29 13.88
CA ARG A 100 -9.82 8.81 13.71
C ARG A 100 -10.05 7.41 14.28
N GLY A 101 -9.13 6.95 15.11
CA GLY A 101 -9.28 5.72 15.89
C GLY A 101 -8.73 4.46 15.26
N ALA A 102 -8.05 4.55 14.12
CA ALA A 102 -7.43 3.38 13.50
C ALA A 102 -6.19 2.91 14.27
N ARG A 103 -5.96 1.61 14.25
CA ARG A 103 -4.77 0.98 14.76
C ARG A 103 -3.83 0.67 13.61
N VAL A 104 -2.54 1.00 13.74
CA VAL A 104 -1.54 0.83 12.69
C VAL A 104 -0.69 -0.39 12.98
N ILE A 105 -0.51 -1.25 11.98
CA ILE A 105 0.26 -2.50 12.07
C ILE A 105 1.32 -2.53 10.96
N ALA A 106 2.54 -2.92 11.31
CA ALA A 106 3.64 -3.10 10.36
C ALA A 106 4.65 -4.09 10.89
N SER A 107 5.53 -4.62 10.02
CA SER A 107 6.66 -5.41 10.50
C SER A 107 7.66 -4.52 11.23
N GLU A 108 8.44 -5.11 12.12
CA GLU A 108 9.54 -4.41 12.81
C GLU A 108 10.54 -3.83 11.82
N ALA A 109 10.82 -4.55 10.73
CA ALA A 109 11.74 -4.09 9.70
C ALA A 109 11.20 -2.88 8.93
N VAL A 110 9.89 -2.81 8.69
CA VAL A 110 9.24 -1.63 8.10
C VAL A 110 9.41 -0.42 9.01
N VAL A 111 9.13 -0.58 10.30
CA VAL A 111 9.24 0.52 11.27
C VAL A 111 10.68 1.03 11.36
N ALA A 112 11.65 0.12 11.40
CA ALA A 112 13.08 0.50 11.42
C ALA A 112 13.47 1.29 10.16
N ASP A 113 12.99 0.87 8.99
CA ASP A 113 13.24 1.55 7.72
C ASP A 113 12.58 2.93 7.70
N GLN A 114 11.37 3.07 8.23
CA GLN A 114 10.67 4.34 8.37
C GLN A 114 11.48 5.34 9.21
N HIS A 115 11.97 4.90 10.36
CA HIS A 115 12.82 5.74 11.22
C HIS A 115 14.11 6.18 10.51
N LYS A 116 14.76 5.25 9.83
CA LYS A 116 16.02 5.51 9.14
C LYS A 116 15.88 6.53 8.03
N ARG A 117 14.77 6.50 7.29
CA ARG A 117 14.59 7.31 6.08
C ARG A 117 13.74 8.55 6.27
N LEU A 118 13.22 8.79 7.47
CA LEU A 118 12.25 9.87 7.72
C LEU A 118 12.73 11.23 7.23
N GLN A 119 13.94 11.65 7.58
CA GLN A 119 14.43 12.97 7.22
C GLN A 119 14.53 13.16 5.72
N ASP A 120 15.12 12.19 5.02
CA ASP A 120 15.26 12.24 3.57
C ASP A 120 13.90 12.20 2.88
N GLN A 121 12.98 11.37 3.36
CA GLN A 121 11.63 11.28 2.81
C GLN A 121 10.86 12.59 3.00
N MET A 122 10.90 13.19 4.18
CA MET A 122 10.21 14.46 4.43
C MET A 122 10.79 15.59 3.59
N PHE A 123 12.10 15.65 3.45
CA PHE A 123 12.77 16.65 2.60
C PHE A 123 12.36 16.50 1.14
N MET A 124 12.47 15.30 0.59
CA MET A 124 12.10 15.02 -0.80
C MET A 124 10.63 15.27 -1.07
N LEU A 125 9.79 14.84 -0.15
CA LEU A 125 8.34 15.01 -0.25
C LEU A 125 7.96 16.49 -0.25
N GLY A 126 8.55 17.29 0.64
CA GLY A 126 8.33 18.73 0.69
C GLY A 126 8.69 19.42 -0.62
N ASN A 127 9.78 18.99 -1.27
CA ASN A 127 10.21 19.54 -2.56
C ASN A 127 9.30 19.11 -3.72
N GLN A 128 8.80 17.88 -3.70
CA GLN A 128 7.99 17.32 -4.79
C GLN A 128 6.51 17.70 -4.70
N VAL A 129 5.96 17.70 -3.50
CA VAL A 129 4.53 17.91 -3.25
C VAL A 129 4.22 19.37 -2.92
N GLY A 130 5.10 20.02 -2.21
CA GLY A 130 4.95 21.43 -1.82
C GLY A 130 4.60 21.62 -0.34
N GLU A 131 4.89 22.80 0.16
CA GLU A 131 4.72 23.15 1.58
C GLU A 131 3.27 23.13 2.04
N LYS A 132 2.33 23.51 1.17
CA LYS A 132 0.90 23.52 1.50
C LYS A 132 0.34 22.11 1.60
N GLU A 133 0.77 21.25 0.70
CA GLU A 133 0.25 19.89 0.56
C GLU A 133 0.77 18.96 1.64
N ILE A 134 1.94 19.25 2.24
CA ILE A 134 2.46 18.45 3.35
C ILE A 134 1.97 18.90 4.73
N VAL A 135 1.21 19.97 4.82
CA VAL A 135 0.68 20.46 6.12
C VAL A 135 -0.08 19.35 6.83
N GLY A 136 0.23 19.14 8.11
CA GLY A 136 -0.35 18.10 8.94
C GLY A 136 0.36 16.74 8.85
N THR A 137 1.31 16.58 7.93
CA THR A 137 2.04 15.32 7.78
C THR A 137 3.12 15.21 8.86
N GLU A 138 2.90 14.27 9.79
CA GLU A 138 3.80 13.96 10.89
C GLU A 138 4.10 12.46 10.90
N PRO A 139 5.28 12.03 11.34
CA PRO A 139 5.57 10.60 11.43
C PRO A 139 4.74 9.95 12.54
N VAL A 140 3.92 8.99 12.16
CA VAL A 140 3.16 8.14 13.09
C VAL A 140 3.47 6.68 12.77
N TYR A 141 4.13 6.01 13.70
CA TYR A 141 4.58 4.64 13.53
C TYR A 141 3.53 3.64 13.99
N ALA A 142 3.77 2.36 13.68
CA ALA A 142 2.84 1.29 14.03
C ALA A 142 2.62 1.18 15.54
N ASP A 143 1.37 0.93 15.93
CA ASP A 143 0.97 0.60 17.29
C ASP A 143 1.33 -0.83 17.66
N GLU A 144 1.32 -1.70 16.66
CA GLU A 144 1.58 -3.12 16.81
C GLU A 144 2.53 -3.57 15.70
N THR A 145 3.53 -4.38 16.07
CA THR A 145 4.53 -4.87 15.12
C THR A 145 4.60 -6.40 15.14
N PHE A 146 5.12 -6.95 14.05
CA PHE A 146 5.41 -8.39 13.95
C PHE A 146 6.80 -8.57 13.32
N THR A 147 7.42 -9.74 13.54
CA THR A 147 8.74 -10.05 12.98
C THR A 147 8.62 -10.66 11.58
N ASP A 148 8.07 -11.86 11.46
CA ASP A 148 8.00 -12.59 10.19
C ASP A 148 6.60 -12.61 9.61
N SER A 149 5.59 -12.83 10.43
CA SER A 149 4.20 -12.93 10.00
C SER A 149 3.23 -12.58 11.12
N MET A 150 2.01 -12.24 10.72
CA MET A 150 0.91 -11.98 11.61
C MET A 150 -0.39 -12.38 10.93
N ARG A 151 -1.34 -12.87 11.72
CA ARG A 151 -2.68 -13.21 11.25
C ARG A 151 -3.71 -12.62 12.20
N PHE A 152 -4.73 -11.99 11.63
CA PHE A 152 -5.88 -11.54 12.42
C PHE A 152 -7.17 -11.68 11.63
N ILE A 153 -8.29 -11.60 12.34
CA ILE A 153 -9.62 -11.66 11.75
C ILE A 153 -10.37 -10.40 12.13
N LEU A 154 -10.98 -9.75 11.16
CA LEU A 154 -11.92 -8.66 11.40
C LEU A 154 -13.23 -9.00 10.68
N GLY A 155 -14.33 -8.98 11.39
CA GLY A 155 -15.58 -9.56 10.91
C GLY A 155 -15.36 -11.04 10.58
N SER A 156 -15.70 -11.46 9.38
CA SER A 156 -15.43 -12.82 8.89
C SER A 156 -14.22 -12.89 7.95
N THR A 157 -13.48 -11.80 7.79
CA THR A 157 -12.34 -11.74 6.87
C THR A 157 -11.03 -12.04 7.60
N VAL A 158 -10.26 -12.97 7.03
CA VAL A 158 -8.93 -13.35 7.52
C VAL A 158 -7.89 -12.54 6.77
N PHE A 159 -6.98 -11.94 7.53
CA PHE A 159 -5.83 -11.18 7.01
C PHE A 159 -4.54 -11.86 7.47
N GLU A 160 -3.67 -12.16 6.53
CA GLU A 160 -2.34 -12.69 6.81
C GLU A 160 -1.30 -11.72 6.26
N LEU A 161 -0.41 -11.24 7.13
CA LEU A 161 0.72 -10.41 6.76
C LEU A 161 1.97 -11.27 6.79
N GLN A 162 2.78 -11.17 5.75
CA GLN A 162 4.03 -11.92 5.65
C GLN A 162 5.13 -11.00 5.17
N ARG A 163 6.17 -10.86 5.98
CA ARG A 163 7.39 -10.19 5.54
C ARG A 163 8.10 -11.07 4.52
N VAL A 164 8.37 -10.51 3.35
CA VAL A 164 9.08 -11.21 2.26
C VAL A 164 10.36 -10.48 1.85
N GLY A 165 10.57 -9.29 2.40
CA GLY A 165 11.78 -8.51 2.15
C GLY A 165 13.01 -9.10 2.84
N PRO A 166 14.19 -8.58 2.48
CA PRO A 166 14.36 -7.40 1.65
C PRO A 166 14.01 -7.64 0.18
N ALA A 167 13.26 -6.69 -0.39
CA ALA A 167 12.91 -6.65 -1.80
C ALA A 167 13.18 -5.22 -2.31
N HIS A 168 12.16 -4.41 -2.57
CA HIS A 168 12.34 -2.99 -2.86
C HIS A 168 12.84 -2.24 -1.61
N THR A 169 12.29 -2.59 -0.44
CA THR A 169 12.75 -2.09 0.87
C THR A 169 12.98 -3.25 1.84
N PRO A 170 13.71 -3.02 2.96
CA PRO A 170 14.06 -4.10 3.88
C PRO A 170 12.89 -4.85 4.47
N GLY A 171 11.77 -4.20 4.68
CA GLY A 171 10.64 -4.77 5.38
C GLY A 171 9.44 -5.09 4.52
N ASP A 172 9.58 -5.11 3.17
CA ASP A 172 8.45 -5.34 2.28
C ASP A 172 7.63 -6.55 2.69
N SER A 173 6.31 -6.34 2.79
CA SER A 173 5.37 -7.32 3.31
C SER A 173 4.19 -7.50 2.36
N LEU A 174 3.71 -8.74 2.29
CA LEU A 174 2.48 -9.09 1.58
C LEU A 174 1.30 -9.03 2.56
N VAL A 175 0.14 -8.63 2.06
CA VAL A 175 -1.14 -8.81 2.75
C VAL A 175 -1.96 -9.80 1.93
N TRP A 176 -2.24 -10.94 2.51
CA TRP A 176 -2.91 -12.08 1.87
C TRP A 176 -4.29 -12.29 2.47
N LEU A 177 -5.29 -12.40 1.60
CA LEU A 177 -6.66 -12.76 1.96
C LEU A 177 -6.90 -14.20 1.50
N PRO A 178 -6.66 -15.21 2.37
CA PRO A 178 -6.59 -16.60 1.92
C PRO A 178 -7.89 -17.14 1.36
N ARG A 179 -9.03 -16.73 1.91
CA ARG A 179 -10.34 -17.21 1.44
C ARG A 179 -10.75 -16.59 0.10
N LYS A 180 -10.26 -15.39 -0.20
CA LYS A 180 -10.56 -14.67 -1.43
C LYS A 180 -9.48 -14.88 -2.49
N LYS A 181 -8.31 -15.40 -2.10
CA LYS A 181 -7.13 -15.55 -2.93
C LYS A 181 -6.70 -14.24 -3.59
N ILE A 182 -6.73 -13.18 -2.82
CA ILE A 182 -6.29 -11.83 -3.21
C ILE A 182 -5.05 -11.48 -2.39
N VAL A 183 -4.01 -11.00 -3.05
CA VAL A 183 -2.80 -10.51 -2.39
C VAL A 183 -2.54 -9.05 -2.73
N PHE A 184 -2.23 -8.25 -1.71
CA PHE A 184 -1.69 -6.90 -1.84
C PHE A 184 -0.19 -7.01 -1.66
N THR A 185 0.57 -6.57 -2.65
CA THR A 185 2.00 -6.87 -2.69
C THR A 185 2.89 -5.70 -2.27
N GLY A 186 2.32 -4.50 -2.09
CA GLY A 186 3.17 -3.32 -1.93
C GLY A 186 4.20 -3.26 -3.05
N ASP A 187 5.39 -2.81 -2.74
CA ASP A 187 6.44 -2.57 -3.73
C ASP A 187 7.12 -3.85 -4.26
N VAL A 188 6.60 -5.03 -3.96
CA VAL A 188 7.10 -6.29 -4.55
C VAL A 188 6.68 -6.44 -6.01
N VAL A 189 5.53 -5.89 -6.40
CA VAL A 189 5.00 -5.99 -7.77
C VAL A 189 4.72 -4.60 -8.34
N PHE A 190 5.21 -4.37 -9.56
CA PHE A 190 4.91 -3.19 -10.36
C PHE A 190 4.19 -3.62 -11.63
N VAL A 191 3.21 -2.85 -12.06
CA VAL A 191 2.47 -3.07 -13.31
C VAL A 191 2.48 -1.78 -14.11
N GLY A 192 2.82 -1.88 -15.40
CA GLY A 192 2.82 -0.74 -16.31
C GLY A 192 3.95 0.26 -16.11
N ARG A 193 4.95 -0.06 -15.31
CA ARG A 193 6.14 0.79 -15.13
C ARG A 193 7.36 -0.08 -14.85
N ILE A 194 8.54 0.49 -15.12
CA ILE A 194 9.81 -0.18 -14.83
C ILE A 194 10.04 -0.15 -13.31
N PRO A 195 10.33 -1.31 -12.68
CA PRO A 195 10.70 -1.34 -11.27
C PRO A 195 11.94 -0.50 -11.00
N GLY A 196 11.95 0.22 -9.87
CA GLY A 196 13.11 0.99 -9.42
C GLY A 196 14.19 0.08 -8.85
N VAL A 197 14.92 -0.62 -9.70
CA VAL A 197 16.01 -1.52 -9.28
C VAL A 197 17.29 -0.71 -9.19
N LEU A 198 17.86 -0.67 -7.99
CA LEU A 198 19.19 -0.11 -7.77
C LEU A 198 20.26 -1.15 -8.11
N ALA A 199 21.39 -0.69 -8.66
CA ALA A 199 22.41 -1.52 -9.33
C ALA A 199 23.10 -2.57 -8.44
N HIS A 200 22.94 -2.55 -7.13
CA HIS A 200 23.64 -3.50 -6.28
C HIS A 200 22.68 -4.45 -5.58
N SER A 201 22.53 -5.61 -6.13
CA SER A 201 22.24 -6.87 -5.44
C SER A 201 20.90 -7.06 -4.72
N LYS A 202 19.97 -6.13 -4.78
CA LYS A 202 18.64 -6.36 -4.18
C LYS A 202 17.71 -7.14 -5.11
N SER A 203 18.11 -7.32 -6.38
CA SER A 203 17.33 -8.07 -7.37
C SER A 203 17.04 -9.50 -6.96
N LYS A 204 18.02 -10.20 -6.34
CA LYS A 204 17.83 -11.58 -5.89
C LYS A 204 16.80 -11.67 -4.76
N GLY A 205 16.89 -10.78 -3.77
CA GLY A 205 15.91 -10.71 -2.69
C GLY A 205 14.52 -10.35 -3.20
N TRP A 206 14.45 -9.46 -4.17
CA TRP A 206 13.20 -9.09 -4.81
C TRP A 206 12.59 -10.25 -5.59
N ILE A 207 13.39 -10.99 -6.37
CA ILE A 207 12.94 -12.21 -7.05
C ILE A 207 12.42 -13.23 -6.03
N ASN A 208 13.13 -13.44 -4.93
CA ASN A 208 12.69 -14.34 -3.87
C ASN A 208 11.36 -13.92 -3.26
N ALA A 209 11.18 -12.61 -3.04
CA ALA A 209 9.92 -12.07 -2.53
C ALA A 209 8.78 -12.27 -3.53
N PHE A 210 9.03 -12.05 -4.82
CA PHE A 210 8.06 -12.31 -5.86
C PHE A 210 7.67 -13.80 -5.91
N ASP A 211 8.65 -14.69 -5.84
CA ASP A 211 8.41 -16.14 -5.88
C ASP A 211 7.64 -16.61 -4.64
N ALA A 212 7.88 -15.99 -3.46
CA ALA A 212 7.08 -16.26 -2.26
C ALA A 212 5.61 -15.85 -2.46
N MET A 213 5.37 -14.71 -3.08
CA MET A 213 4.02 -14.26 -3.43
C MET A 213 3.36 -15.23 -4.42
N ALA A 214 4.08 -15.63 -5.46
CA ALA A 214 3.57 -16.55 -6.48
C ALA A 214 3.20 -17.92 -5.88
N SER A 215 3.90 -18.38 -4.86
CA SER A 215 3.64 -19.65 -4.18
C SER A 215 2.29 -19.66 -3.45
N LEU A 216 1.71 -18.51 -3.14
CA LEU A 216 0.36 -18.40 -2.57
C LEU A 216 -0.73 -18.76 -3.59
N LYS A 217 -0.39 -18.79 -4.88
CA LYS A 217 -1.31 -19.02 -6.00
C LYS A 217 -2.50 -18.05 -5.98
N PRO A 218 -2.26 -16.75 -5.96
CA PRO A 218 -3.33 -15.76 -5.92
C PRO A 218 -4.16 -15.77 -7.20
N LYS A 219 -5.46 -15.51 -7.07
CA LYS A 219 -6.34 -15.26 -8.22
C LYS A 219 -6.24 -13.82 -8.68
N VAL A 220 -6.05 -12.90 -7.76
CA VAL A 220 -5.97 -11.46 -8.03
C VAL A 220 -4.78 -10.89 -7.26
N ILE A 221 -4.02 -10.04 -7.94
CA ILE A 221 -2.86 -9.35 -7.37
C ILE A 221 -3.12 -7.85 -7.42
N VAL A 222 -3.02 -7.20 -6.27
CA VAL A 222 -3.01 -5.74 -6.17
C VAL A 222 -1.55 -5.31 -6.06
N PRO A 223 -0.98 -4.72 -7.13
CA PRO A 223 0.43 -4.32 -7.12
C PRO A 223 0.67 -3.08 -6.28
N GLY A 224 1.92 -2.77 -6.03
CA GLY A 224 2.30 -1.50 -5.37
C GLY A 224 2.15 -0.30 -6.28
N HIS A 225 2.24 -0.51 -7.59
CA HIS A 225 2.04 0.51 -8.62
C HIS A 225 1.30 -0.11 -9.80
N GLY A 226 0.33 0.63 -10.32
CA GLY A 226 -0.49 0.19 -11.44
C GLY A 226 -1.79 -0.49 -11.01
N PRO A 227 -2.60 -0.89 -12.01
CA PRO A 227 -3.90 -1.50 -11.76
C PRO A 227 -3.80 -2.94 -11.28
N VAL A 228 -4.92 -3.45 -10.76
CA VAL A 228 -5.08 -4.86 -10.38
C VAL A 228 -4.71 -5.77 -11.55
N THR A 229 -4.04 -6.89 -11.26
CA THR A 229 -3.45 -7.78 -12.25
C THR A 229 -3.57 -9.24 -11.83
N ASP A 230 -3.02 -10.13 -12.65
CA ASP A 230 -2.85 -11.55 -12.38
C ASP A 230 -1.37 -11.94 -12.32
N LEU A 231 -1.11 -13.21 -11.99
CA LEU A 231 0.25 -13.71 -11.83
C LEU A 231 1.06 -13.64 -13.11
N ALA A 232 0.46 -13.95 -14.26
CA ALA A 232 1.16 -13.94 -15.56
C ALA A 232 1.65 -12.53 -15.91
N GLN A 233 0.79 -11.54 -15.79
CA GLN A 233 1.14 -10.14 -16.06
C GLN A 233 2.13 -9.60 -15.04
N ALA A 234 1.94 -9.91 -13.76
CA ALA A 234 2.86 -9.49 -12.70
C ALA A 234 4.26 -10.06 -12.92
N ARG A 235 4.36 -11.33 -13.34
CA ARG A 235 5.64 -11.96 -13.67
C ARG A 235 6.33 -11.23 -14.82
N LYS A 236 5.59 -10.93 -15.88
CA LYS A 236 6.12 -10.21 -17.05
C LYS A 236 6.61 -8.81 -16.69
N ASP A 237 5.82 -8.06 -15.90
CA ASP A 237 6.11 -6.66 -15.61
C ASP A 237 7.14 -6.46 -14.50
N THR A 238 7.34 -7.44 -13.65
CA THR A 238 8.21 -7.31 -12.47
C THR A 238 9.34 -8.32 -12.47
N ARG A 239 9.02 -9.61 -12.31
CA ARG A 239 10.03 -10.65 -12.08
C ARG A 239 10.96 -10.84 -13.28
N ASP A 240 10.40 -10.89 -14.48
CA ASP A 240 11.20 -11.13 -15.69
C ASP A 240 12.07 -9.92 -16.05
N TYR A 241 11.73 -8.76 -15.52
CA TYR A 241 12.54 -7.54 -15.64
C TYR A 241 13.76 -7.57 -14.69
N LEU A 242 13.59 -8.14 -13.49
CA LEU A 242 14.64 -8.20 -12.47
C LEU A 242 15.75 -9.21 -12.85
#